data_b240556540120e5e821667fa2cfbec9d
#
_entry.id   b240556540120e5e821667fa2cfbec9d
#
_cell.length_a   1.000
_cell.length_b   1.000
_cell.length_c   1.000
_cell.angle_alpha   90.00
_cell.angle_beta   90.00
_cell.angle_gamma   90.00
#
_symmetry.space_group_name_H-M   'P 1'
#
loop_
_entity.id
_entity.type
_entity.pdbx_description
1 polymer ?
#
loop_
_entity_poly.entity_id
_entity_poly.type
_entity_poly.pdbx_seq_one_letter_code
_entity_poly.pdbx_strand_id
1 'polypeptide(L)'
;MSCPAGVANPFASGGYSAGLAVAGEDPHIVPPLSFASLPLSSPSHVAETPITERAELVQVLASGEKPSADWRIGTEHEKFGFQLDDLRAPTFEGARGIEALLTGLTRFGWEPVQENGRTIALLRDGASVTLEPAGQLELSGAAVETLHHTCVETGTHLDEVAQVAGELQLGFLGMGFQPKWRRDQMPWMPKGRYQIMKNYMPKVGSLGLDMMTRTCTVQVNLDYATEADMVKKFRVSLALQPIATALFADSPFTEGKPNGYLSYRSHIWTDTDADRTGMLDFVFEDGFGYDRYVDYLLDVPMYFSYRDGVYHDASGTR
;
A
#
# COMPACT_ATOMS: atom_id res chain seq x y z
N MET A 1 8.43 -4.42 15.69
CA MET A 1 8.81 -3.55 16.84
C MET A 1 7.61 -3.50 17.75
N SER A 2 7.77 -3.89 19.01
CA SER A 2 6.69 -3.73 20.00
C SER A 2 6.72 -2.31 20.53
N CYS A 3 5.59 -1.60 20.49
CA CYS A 3 5.43 -0.34 21.21
C CYS A 3 5.64 -0.60 22.71
N PRO A 4 6.33 0.29 23.45
CA PRO A 4 6.48 0.11 24.88
C PRO A 4 5.12 0.06 25.56
N ALA A 5 4.85 -1.01 26.29
CA ALA A 5 3.69 -1.13 27.14
C ALA A 5 3.76 -0.05 28.23
N GLY A 6 2.84 0.91 28.22
CA GLY A 6 2.74 1.87 29.31
C GLY A 6 2.47 3.33 28.94
N VAL A 7 1.81 3.65 27.85
CA VAL A 7 1.21 4.98 27.67
C VAL A 7 -0.29 4.86 27.92
N ALA A 8 -0.72 5.25 29.12
CA ALA A 8 -2.13 5.37 29.45
C ALA A 8 -2.78 6.37 28.48
N ASN A 9 -3.89 5.98 27.88
CA ASN A 9 -4.69 6.81 26.99
C ASN A 9 -5.22 8.04 27.75
N PRO A 10 -4.78 9.29 27.42
CA PRO A 10 -5.25 10.50 28.12
C PRO A 10 -6.64 10.96 27.67
N PHE A 11 -7.37 10.23 26.82
CA PHE A 11 -8.67 10.66 26.28
C PHE A 11 -9.86 9.81 26.77
N ALA A 12 -9.78 9.20 27.94
CA ALA A 12 -10.97 8.65 28.61
C ALA A 12 -11.52 9.67 29.60
N SER A 13 -12.66 10.25 29.26
CA SER A 13 -13.53 11.15 30.05
C SER A 13 -13.31 12.67 29.91
N GLY A 14 -14.34 13.35 29.39
CA GLY A 14 -14.53 14.78 29.52
C GLY A 14 -15.32 15.41 28.37
N GLY A 15 -16.65 15.34 28.42
CA GLY A 15 -17.50 16.08 27.49
C GLY A 15 -17.34 17.59 27.66
N TYR A 16 -17.16 18.30 26.55
CA TYR A 16 -17.44 19.74 26.45
C TYR A 16 -18.14 20.02 25.13
N SER A 17 -19.42 20.38 25.25
CA SER A 17 -20.16 21.08 24.20
C SER A 17 -19.76 22.56 24.23
N ALA A 18 -19.26 23.09 23.14
CA ALA A 18 -19.29 24.53 22.90
C ALA A 18 -19.45 24.76 21.39
N GLY A 19 -20.65 25.26 21.03
CA GLY A 19 -20.92 25.75 19.71
C GLY A 19 -20.12 27.01 19.43
N LEU A 20 -19.62 27.14 18.21
CA LEU A 20 -19.19 28.42 17.66
C LEU A 20 -19.73 28.59 16.23
N ALA A 21 -20.26 29.79 16.01
CA ALA A 21 -20.99 30.20 14.84
C ALA A 21 -20.09 30.32 13.60
N VAL A 22 -20.66 29.97 12.46
CA VAL A 22 -20.14 30.16 11.11
C VAL A 22 -20.19 31.63 10.75
N ALA A 23 -19.11 32.15 10.19
CA ALA A 23 -19.08 33.42 9.46
C ALA A 23 -18.28 33.29 8.16
N GLY A 24 -18.96 33.53 7.04
CA GLY A 24 -18.41 34.11 5.82
C GLY A 24 -17.69 33.17 4.86
N GLU A 25 -18.42 32.65 3.88
CA GLU A 25 -17.86 32.02 2.67
C GLU A 25 -17.27 33.11 1.75
N ASP A 26 -15.98 32.96 1.40
CA ASP A 26 -15.33 33.69 0.31
C ASP A 26 -15.34 32.77 -0.95
N PRO A 27 -15.99 33.15 -2.06
CA PRO A 27 -16.27 32.26 -3.19
C PRO A 27 -15.09 32.06 -4.17
N HIS A 28 -13.87 32.46 -3.83
CA HIS A 28 -12.70 32.40 -4.73
C HIS A 28 -11.50 31.56 -4.23
N ILE A 29 -11.67 30.80 -3.17
CA ILE A 29 -10.64 29.83 -2.76
C ILE A 29 -11.04 28.48 -3.33
N VAL A 30 -10.43 28.09 -4.44
CA VAL A 30 -10.39 26.70 -4.90
C VAL A 30 -9.62 25.93 -3.81
N PRO A 31 -10.24 24.97 -3.10
CA PRO A 31 -9.51 24.21 -2.10
C PRO A 31 -8.37 23.46 -2.81
N PRO A 32 -7.16 23.41 -2.23
CA PRO A 32 -6.09 22.59 -2.77
C PRO A 32 -6.60 21.15 -2.83
N LEU A 33 -6.49 20.52 -4.01
CA LEU A 33 -6.76 19.09 -4.16
C LEU A 33 -5.89 18.36 -3.15
N SER A 34 -6.49 17.97 -2.05
CA SER A 34 -5.84 17.14 -1.04
C SER A 34 -5.60 15.77 -1.66
N PHE A 35 -4.37 15.49 -2.08
CA PHE A 35 -3.89 14.14 -2.35
C PHE A 35 -3.65 13.39 -1.02
N ALA A 36 -4.51 13.64 -0.03
CA ALA A 36 -4.53 12.84 1.17
C ALA A 36 -4.98 11.43 0.78
N SER A 37 -4.01 10.53 0.71
CA SER A 37 -4.17 9.07 0.74
C SER A 37 -5.39 8.55 -0.03
N LEU A 38 -5.30 8.61 -1.36
CA LEU A 38 -6.11 7.72 -2.17
C LEU A 38 -5.54 6.32 -1.96
N PRO A 39 -6.28 5.37 -1.39
CA PRO A 39 -5.82 4.01 -1.34
C PRO A 39 -5.55 3.57 -2.78
N LEU A 40 -4.32 3.14 -3.08
CA LEU A 40 -3.90 2.61 -4.38
C LEU A 40 -4.79 1.46 -4.91
N SER A 41 -5.77 1.05 -4.11
CA SER A 41 -6.67 -0.07 -4.37
C SER A 41 -8.08 0.30 -4.84
N SER A 42 -8.49 1.57 -4.73
CA SER A 42 -9.82 1.99 -5.21
C SER A 42 -9.69 3.01 -6.32
N PRO A 43 -10.41 2.84 -7.45
CA PRO A 43 -10.47 3.86 -8.49
C PRO A 43 -11.29 5.03 -7.95
N SER A 44 -10.62 5.95 -7.29
CA SER A 44 -11.21 7.22 -6.93
C SER A 44 -11.36 8.06 -8.18
N HIS A 45 -12.53 8.60 -8.37
CA HIS A 45 -12.94 9.59 -9.36
C HIS A 45 -11.94 9.84 -10.50
N VAL A 46 -12.22 9.26 -11.66
CA VAL A 46 -11.55 9.62 -12.90
C VAL A 46 -11.66 11.14 -13.04
N ALA A 47 -10.53 11.83 -13.18
CA ALA A 47 -10.55 13.25 -13.48
C ALA A 47 -11.39 13.45 -14.75
N GLU A 48 -12.43 14.25 -14.66
CA GLU A 48 -13.34 14.50 -15.79
C GLU A 48 -12.63 15.23 -16.95
N THR A 49 -11.50 15.89 -16.66
CA THR A 49 -10.72 16.62 -17.65
C THR A 49 -9.49 15.81 -18.06
N PRO A 50 -9.37 15.43 -19.34
CA PRO A 50 -8.17 14.76 -19.84
C PRO A 50 -6.93 15.64 -19.70
N ILE A 51 -5.82 15.04 -19.28
CA ILE A 51 -4.50 15.67 -19.31
C ILE A 51 -4.10 15.77 -20.79
N THR A 52 -3.80 16.98 -21.25
CA THR A 52 -3.44 17.27 -22.64
C THR A 52 -2.03 17.78 -22.82
N GLU A 53 -1.43 18.29 -21.74
CA GLU A 53 -0.10 18.88 -21.77
C GLU A 53 0.81 18.19 -20.74
N ARG A 54 2.08 17.92 -21.14
CA ARG A 54 3.09 17.33 -20.25
C ARG A 54 3.29 18.16 -18.97
N ALA A 55 3.17 19.48 -19.06
CA ALA A 55 3.28 20.39 -17.92
C ALA A 55 2.26 20.09 -16.81
N GLU A 56 1.07 19.59 -17.17
CA GLU A 56 0.06 19.19 -16.18
C GLU A 56 0.51 18.01 -15.34
N LEU A 57 1.27 17.05 -15.91
CA LEU A 57 1.86 15.94 -15.17
C LEU A 57 2.94 16.41 -14.20
N VAL A 58 3.77 17.36 -14.62
CA VAL A 58 4.77 18.00 -13.74
C VAL A 58 4.06 18.73 -12.60
N GLN A 59 2.95 19.43 -12.90
CA GLN A 59 2.16 20.13 -11.89
C GLN A 59 1.55 19.18 -10.85
N VAL A 60 1.20 17.95 -11.23
CA VAL A 60 0.74 16.93 -10.27
C VAL A 60 1.80 16.68 -9.19
N LEU A 61 3.07 16.51 -9.58
CA LEU A 61 4.17 16.33 -8.63
C LEU A 61 4.41 17.59 -7.80
N ALA A 62 4.44 18.78 -8.44
CA ALA A 62 4.62 20.05 -7.75
C ALA A 62 3.48 20.35 -6.74
N SER A 63 2.25 19.93 -7.03
CA SER A 63 1.12 20.10 -6.10
C SER A 63 1.25 19.29 -4.81
N GLY A 64 2.13 18.29 -4.79
CA GLY A 64 2.47 17.51 -3.60
C GLY A 64 3.42 18.23 -2.62
N GLU A 65 3.98 19.39 -3.01
CA GLU A 65 4.85 20.17 -2.13
C GLU A 65 4.09 20.71 -0.91
N LYS A 66 4.67 20.54 0.28
CA LYS A 66 4.07 20.99 1.55
C LYS A 66 5.12 21.63 2.46
N PRO A 67 4.79 22.72 3.15
CA PRO A 67 5.63 23.24 4.22
C PRO A 67 5.95 22.14 5.23
N SER A 68 7.15 22.14 5.82
CA SER A 68 7.57 21.08 6.75
C SER A 68 6.67 20.96 8.00
N ALA A 69 5.97 22.02 8.39
CA ALA A 69 4.98 21.97 9.46
C ALA A 69 3.75 21.11 9.13
N ASP A 70 3.46 20.94 7.83
CA ASP A 70 2.31 20.17 7.34
C ASP A 70 2.68 18.74 6.90
N TRP A 71 3.95 18.35 7.08
CA TRP A 71 4.39 16.99 6.72
C TRP A 71 3.68 15.94 7.57
N ARG A 72 3.37 14.85 6.93
CA ARG A 72 2.75 13.66 7.53
C ARG A 72 3.56 12.42 7.19
N ILE A 73 3.32 11.37 7.94
CA ILE A 73 3.85 10.03 7.71
C ILE A 73 2.69 9.14 7.36
N GLY A 74 2.71 8.51 6.19
CA GLY A 74 1.83 7.40 5.83
C GLY A 74 2.59 6.09 5.95
N THR A 75 1.95 5.05 6.48
CA THR A 75 2.56 3.72 6.57
C THR A 75 1.64 2.67 6.00
N GLU A 76 2.24 1.65 5.38
CA GLU A 76 1.53 0.49 4.88
C GLU A 76 2.10 -0.77 5.55
N HIS A 77 1.21 -1.64 6.01
CA HIS A 77 1.56 -2.88 6.71
C HIS A 77 0.85 -4.06 6.10
N GLU A 78 1.58 -4.92 5.41
CA GLU A 78 1.08 -6.16 4.86
C GLU A 78 1.34 -7.34 5.82
N LYS A 79 0.42 -8.31 5.80
CA LYS A 79 0.49 -9.51 6.65
C LYS A 79 -0.04 -10.71 5.89
N PHE A 80 0.66 -11.85 5.96
CA PHE A 80 0.13 -13.13 5.51
C PHE A 80 -0.91 -13.65 6.49
N GLY A 81 -2.11 -13.92 5.98
CA GLY A 81 -3.11 -14.71 6.70
C GLY A 81 -2.83 -16.20 6.57
N PHE A 82 -3.11 -16.96 7.63
CA PHE A 82 -3.03 -18.42 7.61
C PHE A 82 -4.08 -19.05 8.52
N GLN A 83 -4.56 -20.22 8.16
CA GLN A 83 -5.43 -21.04 9.00
C GLN A 83 -4.59 -21.70 10.10
N LEU A 84 -5.10 -21.74 11.34
CA LEU A 84 -4.35 -22.23 12.49
C LEU A 84 -4.15 -23.76 12.47
N ASP A 85 -5.00 -24.50 11.77
CA ASP A 85 -4.97 -25.97 11.72
C ASP A 85 -3.92 -26.53 10.72
N ASP A 86 -3.73 -25.89 9.56
CA ASP A 86 -2.85 -26.41 8.50
C ASP A 86 -1.84 -25.39 7.97
N LEU A 87 -1.93 -24.14 8.41
CA LEU A 87 -1.13 -22.98 8.00
C LEU A 87 -1.33 -22.56 6.54
N ARG A 88 -2.39 -23.01 5.85
CA ARG A 88 -2.70 -22.57 4.50
C ARG A 88 -3.22 -21.14 4.50
N ALA A 89 -2.92 -20.42 3.43
CA ALA A 89 -3.53 -19.11 3.20
C ALA A 89 -5.06 -19.27 3.10
N PRO A 90 -5.85 -18.40 3.78
CA PRO A 90 -7.30 -18.43 3.68
C PRO A 90 -7.74 -18.05 2.26
N THR A 91 -8.76 -18.74 1.76
CA THR A 91 -9.43 -18.36 0.51
C THR A 91 -10.21 -17.06 0.69
N PHE A 92 -10.63 -16.42 -0.39
CA PHE A 92 -11.49 -15.25 -0.28
C PHE A 92 -12.84 -15.61 0.35
N GLU A 93 -13.47 -16.65 -0.15
CA GLU A 93 -14.80 -17.13 0.25
C GLU A 93 -14.74 -18.12 1.43
N GLY A 94 -15.91 -18.33 2.04
CA GLY A 94 -16.13 -19.31 3.09
C GLY A 94 -16.15 -18.71 4.50
N ALA A 95 -16.62 -19.50 5.46
CA ALA A 95 -16.82 -19.05 6.83
C ALA A 95 -15.53 -18.63 7.57
N ARG A 96 -14.39 -19.09 7.08
CA ARG A 96 -13.04 -18.76 7.56
C ARG A 96 -12.21 -18.05 6.48
N GLY A 97 -12.89 -17.39 5.53
CA GLY A 97 -12.27 -16.69 4.40
C GLY A 97 -11.94 -15.22 4.72
N ILE A 98 -11.24 -14.59 3.78
CA ILE A 98 -10.87 -13.17 3.88
C ILE A 98 -12.12 -12.26 3.88
N GLU A 99 -13.17 -12.60 3.10
CA GLU A 99 -14.42 -11.83 3.10
C GLU A 99 -15.11 -11.86 4.48
N ALA A 100 -15.07 -12.99 5.19
CA ALA A 100 -15.57 -13.09 6.56
C ALA A 100 -14.75 -12.24 7.54
N LEU A 101 -13.42 -12.19 7.37
CA LEU A 101 -12.55 -11.30 8.14
C LEU A 101 -12.92 -9.84 7.92
N LEU A 102 -13.02 -9.38 6.66
CA LEU A 102 -13.39 -8.00 6.34
C LEU A 102 -14.77 -7.66 6.93
N THR A 103 -15.74 -8.56 6.79
CA THR A 103 -17.07 -8.39 7.39
C THR A 103 -17.00 -8.26 8.92
N GLY A 104 -16.19 -9.09 9.58
CA GLY A 104 -16.00 -9.03 11.03
C GLY A 104 -15.36 -7.71 11.50
N LEU A 105 -14.48 -7.13 10.70
CA LEU A 105 -13.83 -5.84 11.01
C LEU A 105 -14.79 -4.65 10.96
N THR A 106 -15.91 -4.72 10.23
CA THR A 106 -16.90 -3.62 10.16
C THR A 106 -17.46 -3.22 11.53
N ARG A 107 -17.47 -4.14 12.49
CA ARG A 107 -17.92 -3.86 13.88
C ARG A 107 -17.08 -2.80 14.61
N PHE A 108 -15.88 -2.53 14.13
CA PHE A 108 -14.99 -1.48 14.63
C PHE A 108 -15.12 -0.14 13.89
N GLY A 109 -16.17 0.02 13.09
CA GLY A 109 -16.44 1.26 12.35
C GLY A 109 -15.75 1.32 10.97
N TRP A 110 -15.21 0.22 10.47
CA TRP A 110 -14.72 0.15 9.11
C TRP A 110 -15.89 0.07 8.11
N GLU A 111 -15.85 0.91 7.07
CA GLU A 111 -16.85 0.99 6.00
C GLU A 111 -16.44 0.12 4.81
N PRO A 112 -17.31 -0.80 4.32
CA PRO A 112 -16.95 -1.72 3.24
C PRO A 112 -16.93 -1.02 1.88
N VAL A 113 -15.88 -1.31 1.09
CA VAL A 113 -15.78 -0.99 -0.34
C VAL A 113 -16.05 -2.25 -1.14
N GLN A 114 -16.94 -2.16 -2.11
CA GLN A 114 -17.36 -3.31 -2.90
C GLN A 114 -16.93 -3.21 -4.37
N GLU A 115 -16.53 -4.36 -4.91
CA GLU A 115 -16.35 -4.58 -6.35
C GLU A 115 -17.18 -5.82 -6.75
N ASN A 116 -18.07 -5.67 -7.73
CA ASN A 116 -18.99 -6.73 -8.17
C ASN A 116 -19.80 -7.38 -7.02
N GLY A 117 -20.24 -6.58 -6.06
CA GLY A 117 -21.01 -7.06 -4.90
C GLY A 117 -20.20 -7.79 -3.82
N ARG A 118 -18.87 -7.79 -3.90
CA ARG A 118 -17.95 -8.39 -2.95
C ARG A 118 -17.18 -7.31 -2.17
N THR A 119 -17.06 -7.45 -0.87
CA THR A 119 -16.24 -6.55 -0.06
C THR A 119 -14.75 -6.85 -0.31
N ILE A 120 -14.05 -5.90 -0.92
CA ILE A 120 -12.64 -6.04 -1.32
C ILE A 120 -11.69 -5.13 -0.53
N ALA A 121 -12.25 -4.16 0.21
CA ALA A 121 -11.50 -3.24 1.06
C ALA A 121 -12.42 -2.65 2.12
N LEU A 122 -11.81 -1.98 3.10
CA LEU A 122 -12.50 -1.24 4.15
C LEU A 122 -11.86 0.13 4.29
N LEU A 123 -12.65 1.16 4.65
CA LEU A 123 -12.20 2.53 4.87
C LEU A 123 -12.58 2.99 6.27
N ARG A 124 -11.70 3.77 6.93
CA ARG A 124 -11.97 4.46 8.19
C ARG A 124 -10.98 5.61 8.42
N ASP A 125 -11.47 6.81 8.67
CA ASP A 125 -10.67 7.96 9.12
C ASP A 125 -9.41 8.24 8.26
N GLY A 126 -9.51 8.08 6.95
CA GLY A 126 -8.40 8.28 6.01
C GLY A 126 -7.43 7.09 5.89
N ALA A 127 -7.66 6.01 6.64
CA ALA A 127 -6.97 4.73 6.49
C ALA A 127 -7.80 3.74 5.68
N SER A 128 -7.15 2.70 5.14
CA SER A 128 -7.84 1.59 4.50
C SER A 128 -7.26 0.23 4.92
N VAL A 129 -8.11 -0.78 4.93
CA VAL A 129 -7.71 -2.19 4.96
C VAL A 129 -7.96 -2.77 3.60
N THR A 130 -6.91 -3.25 2.94
CA THR A 130 -6.99 -3.78 1.59
C THR A 130 -6.46 -5.20 1.48
N LEU A 131 -6.55 -5.76 0.29
CA LEU A 131 -6.10 -7.12 -0.02
C LEU A 131 -5.09 -7.08 -1.14
N GLU A 132 -3.98 -7.74 -0.93
CA GLU A 132 -3.02 -8.09 -1.95
C GLU A 132 -3.45 -9.37 -2.71
N PRO A 133 -2.85 -9.72 -3.87
CA PRO A 133 -3.37 -10.77 -4.77
C PRO A 133 -3.67 -12.12 -4.14
N ALA A 134 -2.93 -12.54 -3.12
CA ALA A 134 -3.17 -13.82 -2.43
C ALA A 134 -3.81 -13.67 -1.06
N GLY A 135 -4.41 -12.51 -0.78
CA GLY A 135 -5.11 -12.24 0.48
C GLY A 135 -4.19 -11.79 1.60
N GLN A 136 -2.97 -11.34 1.28
CA GLN A 136 -2.18 -10.59 2.23
C GLN A 136 -3.01 -9.38 2.64
N LEU A 137 -3.19 -9.23 3.96
CA LEU A 137 -4.00 -8.16 4.53
C LEU A 137 -3.12 -6.94 4.74
N GLU A 138 -3.50 -5.85 4.11
CA GLU A 138 -2.78 -4.58 4.17
C GLU A 138 -3.56 -3.57 5.01
N LEU A 139 -2.87 -2.89 5.92
CA LEU A 139 -3.28 -1.61 6.45
C LEU A 139 -2.54 -0.52 5.67
N SER A 140 -3.25 0.29 4.90
CA SER A 140 -2.74 1.57 4.41
C SER A 140 -3.19 2.63 5.42
N GLY A 141 -2.27 3.04 6.29
CA GLY A 141 -2.54 3.95 7.40
C GLY A 141 -2.86 5.37 6.95
N ALA A 142 -3.54 6.12 7.81
CA ALA A 142 -3.79 7.54 7.58
C ALA A 142 -2.50 8.36 7.57
N ALA A 143 -2.55 9.55 6.97
CA ALA A 143 -1.45 10.50 7.02
C ALA A 143 -1.37 11.14 8.41
N VAL A 144 -0.45 10.66 9.26
CA VAL A 144 -0.32 11.04 10.66
C VAL A 144 0.89 11.93 10.95
N GLU A 145 0.87 12.66 12.05
CA GLU A 145 1.89 13.66 12.37
C GLU A 145 3.20 13.06 12.92
N THR A 146 3.11 11.94 13.62
CA THR A 146 4.26 11.39 14.36
C THR A 146 4.31 9.87 14.30
N LEU A 147 5.50 9.29 14.53
CA LEU A 147 5.70 7.86 14.70
C LEU A 147 4.87 7.27 15.86
N HIS A 148 4.54 8.06 16.88
CA HIS A 148 3.67 7.60 17.96
C HIS A 148 2.24 7.38 17.47
N HIS A 149 1.73 8.26 16.61
CA HIS A 149 0.42 8.07 15.98
C HIS A 149 0.41 6.84 15.08
N THR A 150 1.45 6.63 14.26
CA THR A 150 1.62 5.40 13.47
C THR A 150 1.62 4.14 14.35
N CYS A 151 2.32 4.20 15.49
CA CYS A 151 2.37 3.07 16.43
C CYS A 151 0.98 2.75 17.02
N VAL A 152 0.22 3.79 17.42
CA VAL A 152 -1.15 3.62 17.93
C VAL A 152 -2.07 3.06 16.85
N GLU A 153 -2.04 3.60 15.64
CA GLU A 153 -2.86 3.14 14.52
C GLU A 153 -2.58 1.66 14.19
N THR A 154 -1.30 1.32 14.02
CA THR A 154 -0.90 -0.07 13.75
C THR A 154 -1.28 -1.00 14.89
N GLY A 155 -1.07 -0.61 16.15
CA GLY A 155 -1.46 -1.38 17.32
C GLY A 155 -2.95 -1.63 17.38
N THR A 156 -3.77 -0.60 17.19
CA THR A 156 -5.23 -0.71 17.14
C THR A 156 -5.68 -1.68 16.04
N HIS A 157 -5.14 -1.53 14.84
CA HIS A 157 -5.45 -2.43 13.73
C HIS A 157 -5.08 -3.90 14.03
N LEU A 158 -3.91 -4.14 14.61
CA LEU A 158 -3.48 -5.49 14.96
C LEU A 158 -4.39 -6.11 16.02
N ASP A 159 -4.85 -5.34 17.02
CA ASP A 159 -5.77 -5.80 18.04
C ASP A 159 -7.17 -6.14 17.45
N GLU A 160 -7.68 -5.30 16.55
CA GLU A 160 -8.94 -5.54 15.84
C GLU A 160 -8.86 -6.81 14.97
N VAL A 161 -7.77 -6.95 14.20
CA VAL A 161 -7.53 -8.14 13.38
C VAL A 161 -7.40 -9.39 14.25
N ALA A 162 -6.68 -9.33 15.36
CA ALA A 162 -6.51 -10.48 16.25
C ALA A 162 -7.83 -10.97 16.85
N GLN A 163 -8.74 -10.05 17.20
CA GLN A 163 -10.06 -10.41 17.72
C GLN A 163 -10.88 -11.17 16.66
N VAL A 164 -11.02 -10.61 15.45
CA VAL A 164 -11.79 -11.26 14.36
C VAL A 164 -11.12 -12.56 13.92
N ALA A 165 -9.81 -12.55 13.74
CA ALA A 165 -9.04 -13.72 13.33
C ALA A 165 -9.17 -14.88 14.32
N GLY A 166 -9.15 -14.59 15.63
CA GLY A 166 -9.37 -15.59 16.68
C GLY A 166 -10.71 -16.31 16.54
N GLU A 167 -11.79 -15.58 16.26
CA GLU A 167 -13.12 -16.15 16.02
C GLU A 167 -13.16 -17.05 14.77
N LEU A 168 -12.39 -16.66 13.74
CA LEU A 168 -12.29 -17.37 12.46
C LEU A 168 -11.22 -18.47 12.44
N GLN A 169 -10.49 -18.68 13.54
CA GLN A 169 -9.36 -19.61 13.63
C GLN A 169 -8.28 -19.28 12.58
N LEU A 170 -8.01 -18.00 12.39
CA LEU A 170 -6.96 -17.47 11.52
C LEU A 170 -5.83 -16.87 12.36
N GLY A 171 -4.64 -16.85 11.81
CA GLY A 171 -3.48 -16.10 12.29
C GLY A 171 -2.97 -15.15 11.21
N PHE A 172 -2.27 -14.10 11.63
CA PHE A 172 -1.61 -13.14 10.73
C PHE A 172 -0.16 -12.92 11.16
N LEU A 173 0.73 -12.85 10.17
CA LEU A 173 2.17 -12.68 10.42
C LEU A 173 2.79 -11.81 9.33
N GLY A 174 3.51 -10.74 9.74
CA GLY A 174 4.34 -9.94 8.85
C GLY A 174 5.67 -10.67 8.61
N MET A 175 5.98 -10.98 7.35
CA MET A 175 7.23 -11.57 6.88
C MET A 175 7.50 -11.10 5.46
N GLY A 176 8.76 -11.01 5.06
CA GLY A 176 9.09 -10.57 3.70
C GLY A 176 8.68 -11.55 2.60
N PHE A 177 8.58 -12.85 2.89
CA PHE A 177 8.19 -13.86 1.91
C PHE A 177 7.46 -15.04 2.56
N GLN A 178 6.49 -15.64 1.84
CA GLN A 178 5.76 -16.83 2.27
C GLN A 178 6.70 -18.04 2.40
N PRO A 179 6.95 -18.55 3.64
CA PRO A 179 8.04 -19.47 3.86
C PRO A 179 7.72 -20.94 3.50
N LYS A 180 6.46 -21.32 3.43
CA LYS A 180 6.02 -22.73 3.43
C LYS A 180 5.38 -23.17 2.11
N TRP A 181 4.42 -22.40 1.60
CA TRP A 181 3.59 -22.84 0.48
C TRP A 181 4.15 -22.41 -0.86
N ARG A 182 3.97 -23.28 -1.87
CA ARG A 182 4.36 -22.99 -3.25
C ARG A 182 3.40 -21.97 -3.88
N ARG A 183 3.86 -21.31 -4.94
CA ARG A 183 3.08 -20.32 -5.71
C ARG A 183 1.74 -20.88 -6.21
N ASP A 184 1.73 -22.13 -6.68
CA ASP A 184 0.52 -22.78 -7.19
C ASP A 184 -0.51 -23.15 -6.10
N GLN A 185 -0.13 -23.04 -4.84
CA GLN A 185 -0.98 -23.29 -3.66
C GLN A 185 -1.55 -22.01 -3.06
N MET A 186 -1.15 -20.84 -3.56
CA MET A 186 -1.64 -19.56 -3.07
C MET A 186 -3.01 -19.23 -3.70
N PRO A 187 -3.97 -18.72 -2.90
CA PRO A 187 -5.26 -18.29 -3.43
C PRO A 187 -5.12 -17.02 -4.28
N TRP A 188 -6.20 -16.64 -4.96
CA TRP A 188 -6.31 -15.36 -5.67
C TRP A 188 -7.54 -14.60 -5.21
N MET A 189 -7.36 -13.31 -4.93
CA MET A 189 -8.46 -12.44 -4.53
C MET A 189 -9.21 -11.91 -5.76
N PRO A 190 -10.54 -11.67 -5.66
CA PRO A 190 -11.40 -11.34 -6.80
C PRO A 190 -11.36 -9.85 -7.17
N LYS A 191 -10.17 -9.28 -7.38
CA LYS A 191 -10.00 -7.93 -7.93
C LYS A 191 -9.70 -8.01 -9.42
N GLY A 192 -10.44 -7.25 -10.24
CA GLY A 192 -10.36 -7.32 -11.71
C GLY A 192 -8.96 -7.10 -12.27
N ARG A 193 -8.20 -6.15 -11.71
CA ARG A 193 -6.82 -5.85 -12.12
C ARG A 193 -5.85 -7.03 -11.93
N TYR A 194 -6.08 -7.90 -10.96
CA TYR A 194 -5.16 -9.01 -10.67
C TYR A 194 -5.11 -10.05 -11.78
N GLN A 195 -6.21 -10.27 -12.51
CA GLN A 195 -6.20 -11.19 -13.64
C GLN A 195 -5.33 -10.67 -14.80
N ILE A 196 -5.37 -9.36 -15.07
CA ILE A 196 -4.53 -8.73 -16.09
C ILE A 196 -3.06 -8.87 -15.70
N MET A 197 -2.70 -8.49 -14.47
CA MET A 197 -1.33 -8.59 -13.97
C MET A 197 -0.82 -10.05 -13.95
N LYS A 198 -1.66 -11.01 -13.54
CA LYS A 198 -1.34 -12.44 -13.56
C LYS A 198 -0.95 -12.95 -14.95
N ASN A 199 -1.62 -12.43 -15.98
CA ASN A 199 -1.35 -12.82 -17.37
C ASN A 199 -0.12 -12.10 -17.95
N TYR A 200 0.21 -10.92 -17.43
CA TYR A 200 1.32 -10.11 -17.91
C TYR A 200 2.66 -10.47 -17.26
N MET A 201 2.71 -10.59 -15.94
CA MET A 201 3.95 -10.78 -15.17
C MET A 201 4.86 -11.90 -15.69
N PRO A 202 4.34 -13.10 -16.09
CA PRO A 202 5.20 -14.16 -16.61
C PRO A 202 5.87 -13.85 -17.96
N LYS A 203 5.48 -12.76 -18.63
CA LYS A 203 6.07 -12.35 -19.91
C LYS A 203 7.30 -11.47 -19.72
N VAL A 204 7.44 -10.83 -18.56
CA VAL A 204 8.46 -9.81 -18.28
C VAL A 204 9.44 -10.19 -17.18
N GLY A 205 9.12 -11.22 -16.39
CA GLY A 205 9.99 -11.76 -15.36
C GLY A 205 9.53 -13.12 -14.84
N SER A 206 10.42 -13.90 -14.26
CA SER A 206 10.08 -15.23 -13.75
C SER A 206 9.51 -15.22 -12.33
N LEU A 207 9.78 -14.16 -11.55
CA LEU A 207 9.40 -14.00 -10.15
C LEU A 207 8.23 -13.03 -9.91
N GLY A 208 7.66 -12.44 -10.97
CA GLY A 208 6.55 -11.49 -10.85
C GLY A 208 5.31 -12.06 -10.15
N LEU A 209 4.96 -13.33 -10.40
CA LEU A 209 3.86 -13.98 -9.68
C LEU A 209 4.19 -14.29 -8.22
N ASP A 210 5.47 -14.51 -7.88
CA ASP A 210 5.91 -14.65 -6.50
C ASP A 210 5.84 -13.31 -5.77
N MET A 211 6.23 -12.23 -6.43
CA MET A 211 6.03 -10.87 -5.92
C MET A 211 4.55 -10.64 -5.57
N MET A 212 3.64 -10.93 -6.48
CA MET A 212 2.21 -10.71 -6.28
C MET A 212 1.61 -11.54 -5.14
N THR A 213 1.99 -12.81 -5.01
CA THR A 213 1.27 -13.77 -4.15
C THR A 213 2.01 -14.20 -2.91
N ARG A 214 3.31 -13.96 -2.82
CA ARG A 214 4.19 -14.53 -1.78
C ARG A 214 5.07 -13.50 -1.08
N THR A 215 4.89 -12.19 -1.31
CA THR A 215 5.60 -11.13 -0.59
C THR A 215 4.68 -10.33 0.32
N CYS A 216 5.22 -9.82 1.41
CA CYS A 216 4.65 -8.74 2.21
C CYS A 216 5.72 -7.71 2.52
N THR A 217 5.29 -6.48 2.79
CA THR A 217 6.19 -5.37 3.12
C THR A 217 5.66 -4.52 4.27
N VAL A 218 6.54 -3.68 4.80
CA VAL A 218 6.20 -2.45 5.50
C VAL A 218 6.71 -1.31 4.63
N GLN A 219 5.85 -0.36 4.30
CA GLN A 219 6.18 0.80 3.50
C GLN A 219 5.98 2.08 4.29
N VAL A 220 6.79 3.10 4.01
CA VAL A 220 6.67 4.44 4.58
C VAL A 220 6.58 5.45 3.46
N ASN A 221 5.56 6.31 3.51
CA ASN A 221 5.32 7.42 2.60
C ASN A 221 5.71 8.73 3.30
N LEU A 222 6.57 9.53 2.67
CA LEU A 222 7.11 10.76 3.23
C LEU A 222 6.80 11.94 2.32
N ASP A 223 6.34 13.04 2.90
CA ASP A 223 6.12 14.30 2.20
C ASP A 223 7.44 15.01 1.84
N TYR A 224 7.37 15.98 0.93
CA TYR A 224 8.49 16.85 0.53
C TYR A 224 8.02 18.31 0.43
N ALA A 225 8.96 19.25 0.61
CA ALA A 225 8.67 20.67 0.64
C ALA A 225 8.84 21.37 -0.70
N THR A 226 9.74 20.87 -1.55
CA THR A 226 10.11 21.45 -2.84
C THR A 226 10.65 20.35 -3.74
N GLU A 227 10.78 20.63 -5.05
CA GLU A 227 11.46 19.73 -5.98
C GLU A 227 12.86 19.34 -5.50
N ALA A 228 13.65 20.31 -5.02
CA ALA A 228 15.01 20.05 -4.50
C ALA A 228 14.99 19.11 -3.27
N ASP A 229 14.00 19.25 -2.39
CA ASP A 229 13.81 18.35 -1.24
C ASP A 229 13.37 16.94 -1.70
N MET A 230 12.48 16.83 -2.69
CA MET A 230 12.11 15.56 -3.30
C MET A 230 13.34 14.86 -3.90
N VAL A 231 14.14 15.56 -4.69
CA VAL A 231 15.39 15.02 -5.29
C VAL A 231 16.34 14.50 -4.21
N LYS A 232 16.54 15.27 -3.13
CA LYS A 232 17.38 14.86 -2.01
C LYS A 232 16.85 13.59 -1.34
N LYS A 233 15.55 13.57 -1.00
CA LYS A 233 14.92 12.42 -0.34
C LYS A 233 14.96 11.17 -1.22
N PHE A 234 14.71 11.32 -2.51
CA PHE A 234 14.74 10.21 -3.44
C PHE A 234 16.15 9.60 -3.53
N ARG A 235 17.19 10.45 -3.72
CA ARG A 235 18.58 10.00 -3.72
C ARG A 235 18.98 9.29 -2.44
N VAL A 236 18.63 9.85 -1.30
CA VAL A 236 18.93 9.24 0.01
C VAL A 236 18.22 7.89 0.15
N SER A 237 16.94 7.79 -0.23
CA SER A 237 16.17 6.55 -0.15
C SER A 237 16.79 5.45 -1.02
N LEU A 238 17.15 5.76 -2.26
CA LEU A 238 17.82 4.80 -3.14
C LEU A 238 19.19 4.37 -2.62
N ALA A 239 19.99 5.30 -2.11
CA ALA A 239 21.31 5.00 -1.55
C ALA A 239 21.24 4.15 -0.27
N LEU A 240 20.15 4.27 0.50
CA LEU A 240 19.93 3.48 1.73
C LEU A 240 19.36 2.08 1.48
N GLN A 241 18.90 1.76 0.27
CA GLN A 241 18.29 0.45 -0.03
C GLN A 241 19.11 -0.76 0.42
N PRO A 242 20.43 -0.86 0.18
CA PRO A 242 21.21 -2.01 0.63
C PRO A 242 21.24 -2.14 2.16
N ILE A 243 21.32 -1.01 2.86
CA ILE A 243 21.34 -0.97 4.33
C ILE A 243 19.97 -1.37 4.88
N ALA A 244 18.89 -0.83 4.35
CA ALA A 244 17.53 -1.18 4.74
C ALA A 244 17.25 -2.67 4.46
N THR A 245 17.67 -3.19 3.30
CA THR A 245 17.55 -4.61 2.98
C THR A 245 18.29 -5.50 4.00
N ALA A 246 19.47 -5.11 4.43
CA ALA A 246 20.22 -5.87 5.43
C ALA A 246 19.60 -5.80 6.84
N LEU A 247 19.10 -4.62 7.24
CA LEU A 247 18.49 -4.41 8.56
C LEU A 247 17.13 -5.11 8.72
N PHE A 248 16.34 -5.15 7.66
CA PHE A 248 14.97 -5.68 7.67
C PHE A 248 14.83 -7.02 6.94
N ALA A 249 15.92 -7.73 6.71
CA ALA A 249 15.91 -9.04 6.09
C ALA A 249 15.20 -10.07 6.97
N ASP A 250 14.11 -10.67 6.46
CA ASP A 250 13.31 -11.66 7.18
C ASP A 250 12.66 -12.71 6.27
N SER A 251 13.31 -13.04 5.15
CA SER A 251 12.79 -13.99 4.17
C SER A 251 13.77 -15.08 3.75
N PRO A 252 14.34 -15.84 4.73
CA PRO A 252 15.38 -16.84 4.45
C PRO A 252 14.84 -18.22 4.04
N PHE A 253 13.51 -18.41 3.98
CA PHE A 253 12.89 -19.69 3.68
C PHE A 253 12.00 -19.64 2.43
N THR A 254 12.04 -20.69 1.62
CA THR A 254 11.16 -20.97 0.50
C THR A 254 10.73 -22.43 0.53
N GLU A 255 9.40 -22.67 0.50
CA GLU A 255 8.84 -24.04 0.46
C GLU A 255 9.36 -24.95 1.59
N GLY A 256 9.48 -24.37 2.80
CA GLY A 256 9.92 -25.06 4.00
C GLY A 256 11.42 -25.31 4.09
N LYS A 257 12.23 -24.72 3.20
CA LYS A 257 13.69 -24.91 3.17
C LYS A 257 14.43 -23.57 3.16
N PRO A 258 15.64 -23.49 3.77
CA PRO A 258 16.52 -22.35 3.58
C PRO A 258 16.78 -22.10 2.08
N ASN A 259 16.69 -20.86 1.64
CA ASN A 259 16.82 -20.47 0.23
C ASN A 259 18.18 -19.83 -0.11
N GLY A 260 19.05 -19.66 0.88
CA GLY A 260 20.38 -19.07 0.70
C GLY A 260 20.44 -17.54 0.79
N TYR A 261 19.30 -16.87 1.00
CA TYR A 261 19.21 -15.42 1.18
C TYR A 261 18.77 -15.09 2.60
N LEU A 262 19.17 -13.93 3.11
CA LEU A 262 18.54 -13.32 4.27
C LEU A 262 17.27 -12.55 3.86
N SER A 263 17.29 -11.89 2.71
CA SER A 263 16.16 -11.24 2.08
C SER A 263 15.88 -11.82 0.69
N TYR A 264 15.17 -12.93 0.61
CA TYR A 264 14.70 -13.47 -0.67
C TYR A 264 13.72 -12.53 -1.36
N ARG A 265 12.97 -11.74 -0.58
CA ARG A 265 12.09 -10.70 -1.10
C ARG A 265 12.85 -9.71 -1.99
N SER A 266 14.02 -9.26 -1.58
CA SER A 266 14.84 -8.36 -2.42
C SER A 266 15.29 -9.02 -3.71
N HIS A 267 15.63 -10.32 -3.68
CA HIS A 267 15.96 -11.07 -4.88
C HIS A 267 14.77 -11.14 -5.86
N ILE A 268 13.54 -11.31 -5.38
CA ILE A 268 12.35 -11.35 -6.23
C ILE A 268 12.24 -10.09 -7.10
N TRP A 269 12.51 -8.91 -6.53
CA TRP A 269 12.43 -7.64 -7.27
C TRP A 269 13.48 -7.50 -8.38
N THR A 270 14.51 -8.33 -8.41
CA THR A 270 15.51 -8.33 -9.51
C THR A 270 15.03 -9.08 -10.76
N ASP A 271 13.92 -9.84 -10.68
CA ASP A 271 13.35 -10.60 -11.81
C ASP A 271 11.81 -10.54 -11.81
N THR A 272 11.26 -9.36 -11.58
CA THR A 272 9.81 -9.11 -11.57
C THR A 272 9.37 -8.45 -12.90
N ASP A 273 9.86 -7.25 -13.18
CA ASP A 273 9.56 -6.48 -14.39
C ASP A 273 10.63 -5.39 -14.57
N ALA A 274 11.55 -5.61 -15.48
CA ALA A 274 12.71 -4.72 -15.67
C ALA A 274 12.35 -3.29 -16.10
N ASP A 275 11.16 -3.06 -16.67
CA ASP A 275 10.68 -1.72 -17.03
C ASP A 275 10.25 -0.90 -15.79
N ARG A 276 9.98 -1.56 -14.65
CA ARG A 276 9.44 -0.92 -13.43
C ARG A 276 10.26 -1.14 -12.19
N THR A 277 11.01 -2.23 -12.12
CA THR A 277 11.75 -2.63 -10.92
C THR A 277 13.25 -2.55 -11.16
N GLY A 278 13.98 -2.09 -10.16
CA GLY A 278 15.43 -1.95 -10.22
C GLY A 278 15.90 -0.59 -9.71
N MET A 279 17.16 -0.29 -9.96
CA MET A 279 17.76 0.99 -9.61
C MET A 279 17.44 2.02 -10.71
N LEU A 280 17.01 3.21 -10.30
CA LEU A 280 16.80 4.34 -11.19
C LEU A 280 18.07 5.21 -11.22
N ASP A 281 19.07 4.82 -12.00
CA ASP A 281 20.40 5.45 -12.01
C ASP A 281 20.33 6.94 -12.36
N PHE A 282 19.40 7.35 -13.24
CA PHE A 282 19.20 8.75 -13.63
C PHE A 282 18.83 9.68 -12.47
N VAL A 283 18.37 9.14 -11.33
CA VAL A 283 18.09 9.94 -10.13
C VAL A 283 19.36 10.58 -9.56
N PHE A 284 20.52 9.97 -9.79
CA PHE A 284 21.82 10.46 -9.33
C PHE A 284 22.50 11.41 -10.34
N GLU A 285 21.97 11.54 -11.54
CA GLU A 285 22.48 12.44 -12.56
C GLU A 285 22.17 13.91 -12.25
N ASP A 286 22.97 14.82 -12.82
CA ASP A 286 22.66 16.26 -12.78
C ASP A 286 21.38 16.54 -13.58
N GLY A 287 20.57 17.47 -13.08
CA GLY A 287 19.30 17.83 -13.70
C GLY A 287 18.14 16.88 -13.42
N PHE A 288 18.29 15.91 -12.51
CA PHE A 288 17.14 15.14 -12.02
C PHE A 288 16.15 16.04 -11.27
N GLY A 289 14.88 15.91 -11.60
CA GLY A 289 13.76 16.66 -11.04
C GLY A 289 12.43 16.13 -11.55
N TYR A 290 11.36 16.90 -11.38
CA TYR A 290 10.00 16.50 -11.80
C TYR A 290 9.91 16.18 -13.28
N ASP A 291 10.49 17.05 -14.13
CA ASP A 291 10.50 16.84 -15.57
C ASP A 291 11.11 15.49 -15.96
N ARG A 292 12.29 15.19 -15.45
CA ARG A 292 12.99 13.93 -15.75
C ARG A 292 12.25 12.71 -15.22
N TYR A 293 11.58 12.85 -14.06
CA TYR A 293 10.78 11.77 -13.50
C TYR A 293 9.48 11.54 -14.29
N VAL A 294 8.83 12.61 -14.76
CA VAL A 294 7.67 12.50 -15.67
C VAL A 294 8.04 11.82 -16.98
N ASP A 295 9.21 12.14 -17.57
CA ASP A 295 9.68 11.44 -18.79
C ASP A 295 9.83 9.94 -18.56
N TYR A 296 10.39 9.54 -17.41
CA TYR A 296 10.47 8.13 -17.04
C TYR A 296 9.07 7.51 -16.89
N LEU A 297 8.13 8.16 -16.19
CA LEU A 297 6.77 7.63 -15.99
C LEU A 297 6.02 7.44 -17.32
N LEU A 298 6.20 8.35 -18.28
CA LEU A 298 5.58 8.25 -19.61
C LEU A 298 6.15 7.11 -20.44
N ASP A 299 7.38 6.70 -20.17
CA ASP A 299 8.06 5.60 -20.89
C ASP A 299 7.78 4.22 -20.27
N VAL A 300 7.20 4.17 -19.06
CA VAL A 300 6.84 2.90 -18.40
C VAL A 300 5.58 2.30 -19.07
N PRO A 301 5.63 1.03 -19.55
CA PRO A 301 4.48 0.40 -20.17
C PRO A 301 3.30 0.25 -19.19
N MET A 302 2.06 0.41 -19.65
CA MET A 302 0.87 0.23 -18.81
C MET A 302 0.58 -1.25 -18.54
N TYR A 303 -0.09 -1.55 -17.42
CA TYR A 303 -0.72 -2.84 -17.18
C TYR A 303 -2.18 -2.82 -17.64
N PHE A 304 -2.91 -1.79 -17.22
CA PHE A 304 -4.33 -1.62 -17.50
C PHE A 304 -4.72 -0.15 -17.51
N SER A 305 -5.87 0.14 -18.10
CA SER A 305 -6.61 1.38 -17.89
C SER A 305 -7.91 1.07 -17.14
N TYR A 306 -8.45 2.07 -16.43
CA TYR A 306 -9.74 1.96 -15.74
C TYR A 306 -10.71 2.97 -16.35
N ARG A 307 -11.84 2.50 -16.86
CA ARG A 307 -12.87 3.32 -17.46
C ARG A 307 -14.24 2.75 -17.14
N ASP A 308 -15.19 3.60 -16.82
CA ASP A 308 -16.60 3.22 -16.60
C ASP A 308 -16.78 2.06 -15.59
N GLY A 309 -15.97 2.04 -14.54
CA GLY A 309 -16.02 0.98 -13.52
C GLY A 309 -15.33 -0.31 -13.91
N VAL A 310 -14.65 -0.39 -15.07
CA VAL A 310 -14.04 -1.62 -15.59
C VAL A 310 -12.54 -1.45 -15.84
N TYR A 311 -11.77 -2.50 -15.52
CA TYR A 311 -10.36 -2.61 -15.87
C TYR A 311 -10.21 -3.17 -17.29
N HIS A 312 -9.47 -2.47 -18.14
CA HIS A 312 -9.13 -2.88 -19.50
C HIS A 312 -7.65 -3.20 -19.58
N ASP A 313 -7.33 -4.36 -20.17
CA ASP A 313 -5.95 -4.76 -20.41
C ASP A 313 -5.27 -3.78 -21.39
N ALA A 314 -4.24 -3.10 -20.93
CA ALA A 314 -3.38 -2.21 -21.70
C ALA A 314 -1.91 -2.67 -21.64
N SER A 315 -1.70 -3.95 -21.31
CA SER A 315 -0.39 -4.51 -21.04
C SER A 315 0.60 -4.26 -22.18
N GLY A 316 1.73 -3.60 -21.85
CA GLY A 316 2.81 -3.29 -22.76
C GLY A 316 2.57 -2.09 -23.68
N THR A 317 1.46 -1.36 -23.57
CA THR A 317 1.28 -0.07 -24.27
C THR A 317 1.95 1.06 -23.48
N ARG A 318 2.40 2.09 -24.20
CA ARG A 318 3.04 3.30 -23.65
C ARG A 318 2.23 4.53 -24.00
#